data_63c7331ee72366fc392a815721e8aa16
#
_entry.id   63c7331ee72366fc392a815721e8aa16
#
_cell.length_a   1.000
_cell.length_b   1.000
_cell.length_c   1.000
_cell.angle_alpha   90.00
_cell.angle_beta   90.00
_cell.angle_gamma   90.00
#
_symmetry.space_group_name_H-M   'P 1'
#
loop_
_entity.id
_entity.type
_entity.pdbx_description
1 polymer ?
#
loop_
_entity_poly.entity_id
_entity_poly.type
_entity_poly.pdbx_seq_one_letter_code
_entity_poly.pdbx_strand_id
1 'polypeptide(L)'
;MVFITDPGSALDNQTREQGFTVINADPHVGGRFSALSAFGLVPAAVLGIDVSVLLDNADDAKAAFLSDPQLVCDIAYLISYVGKQYISFTDSESSMPGLSDWIEQLVAESTGKSNVGRLPVVVKSSNEIKDVDIFSVAFGGSADLVVSADLSAQFIIWEWATSLVCYALKVDPFNQPNVTEAKDATSSLLSQWKGTKPLLTPDNLDGEIEIFGQGTDLKKALKSLIASIPSDGYISIMAYLDRVGDSRVEELREILSRKSQRPVTFGWGPRFLHSTGQFHKGGQPNGVFLQITGESDCDFEIPGQKFTLSTLLAAQALGDANALRSREYLLLRLNLKNRAEGISNLLASAEAL
;
A
#
# COMPACT_ATOMS: atom_id res chain seq x y z
N MET A 1 24.71 15.88 -3.50
CA MET A 1 23.43 15.27 -3.07
C MET A 1 22.41 16.38 -2.97
N VAL A 2 21.16 16.14 -3.42
CA VAL A 2 20.05 17.08 -3.30
C VAL A 2 19.00 16.47 -2.39
N PHE A 3 18.45 17.24 -1.47
CA PHE A 3 17.38 16.83 -0.57
C PHE A 3 16.10 17.57 -0.93
N ILE A 4 14.97 16.87 -0.87
CA ILE A 4 13.64 17.44 -1.06
C ILE A 4 12.87 17.20 0.23
N THR A 5 12.39 18.26 0.86
CA THR A 5 11.71 18.16 2.16
C THR A 5 10.85 19.39 2.43
N ASP A 6 10.02 19.31 3.47
CA ASP A 6 9.22 20.44 3.89
C ASP A 6 10.10 21.52 4.56
N PRO A 7 9.78 22.79 4.35
CA PRO A 7 10.56 23.89 4.91
C PRO A 7 10.51 23.87 6.44
N GLY A 8 11.66 24.09 7.07
CA GLY A 8 11.81 24.13 8.54
C GLY A 8 11.70 22.75 9.23
N SER A 9 11.63 21.65 8.47
CA SER A 9 11.71 20.30 9.05
C SER A 9 13.10 20.03 9.64
N ALA A 10 13.20 19.01 10.51
CA ALA A 10 14.49 18.60 11.05
C ALA A 10 15.49 18.25 9.94
N LEU A 11 15.02 17.60 8.87
CA LEU A 11 15.86 17.26 7.71
C LEU A 11 16.30 18.52 6.94
N ASP A 12 15.41 19.50 6.73
CA ASP A 12 15.74 20.76 6.07
C ASP A 12 16.88 21.48 6.83
N ASN A 13 16.73 21.66 8.14
CA ASN A 13 17.71 22.34 8.97
C ASN A 13 19.06 21.60 8.96
N GLN A 14 19.05 20.30 9.24
CA GLN A 14 20.27 19.49 9.33
C GLN A 14 21.04 19.46 8.00
N THR A 15 20.34 19.29 6.87
CA THR A 15 21.01 19.19 5.57
C THR A 15 21.56 20.51 5.08
N ARG A 16 20.89 21.64 5.39
CA ARG A 16 21.43 22.99 5.13
C ARG A 16 22.67 23.29 5.97
N GLU A 17 22.66 22.93 7.26
CA GLU A 17 23.84 23.07 8.13
C GLU A 17 25.03 22.28 7.60
N GLN A 18 24.80 21.14 6.98
CA GLN A 18 25.82 20.31 6.33
C GLN A 18 26.25 20.82 4.93
N GLY A 19 25.66 21.90 4.43
CA GLY A 19 26.00 22.52 3.14
C GLY A 19 25.42 21.80 1.92
N PHE A 20 24.40 20.96 2.09
CA PHE A 20 23.72 20.31 0.97
C PHE A 20 22.71 21.23 0.29
N THR A 21 22.44 20.96 -0.99
CA THR A 21 21.36 21.60 -1.73
C THR A 21 20.02 21.06 -1.24
N VAL A 22 19.12 21.94 -0.81
CA VAL A 22 17.78 21.58 -0.36
C VAL A 22 16.74 22.31 -1.20
N ILE A 23 15.78 21.53 -1.73
CA ILE A 23 14.60 22.04 -2.44
C ILE A 23 13.41 21.81 -1.52
N ASN A 24 12.71 22.88 -1.16
CA ASN A 24 11.53 22.78 -0.33
C ASN A 24 10.29 22.53 -1.21
N ALA A 25 9.44 21.62 -0.75
CA ALA A 25 8.10 21.41 -1.28
C ALA A 25 7.06 22.18 -0.47
N ASP A 26 5.81 22.20 -0.94
CA ASP A 26 4.72 22.82 -0.19
C ASP A 26 4.29 21.90 0.97
N PRO A 27 4.41 22.35 2.24
CA PRO A 27 4.08 21.55 3.41
C PRO A 27 2.56 21.27 3.55
N HIS A 28 1.71 21.95 2.77
CA HIS A 28 0.27 21.74 2.77
C HIS A 28 -0.19 20.67 1.77
N VAL A 29 0.72 20.15 0.94
CA VAL A 29 0.45 19.07 -0.01
C VAL A 29 0.86 17.74 0.58
N GLY A 30 -0.12 16.88 0.87
CA GLY A 30 0.14 15.52 1.38
C GLY A 30 0.87 14.65 0.36
N GLY A 31 1.67 13.68 0.82
CA GLY A 31 2.55 12.86 -0.03
C GLY A 31 1.85 12.21 -1.23
N ARG A 32 0.64 11.66 -1.04
CA ARG A 32 -0.12 11.02 -2.14
C ARG A 32 -0.61 11.98 -3.23
N PHE A 33 -0.68 13.29 -2.94
CA PHE A 33 -1.03 14.36 -3.87
C PHE A 33 0.20 15.10 -4.41
N SER A 34 1.42 14.60 -4.16
CA SER A 34 2.65 15.34 -4.44
C SER A 34 3.37 14.94 -5.72
N ALA A 35 2.74 14.14 -6.60
CA ALA A 35 3.35 13.68 -7.84
C ALA A 35 3.81 14.84 -8.74
N LEU A 36 3.01 15.88 -8.86
CA LEU A 36 3.32 17.11 -9.63
C LEU A 36 3.93 18.23 -8.77
N SER A 37 4.47 17.89 -7.59
CA SER A 37 5.23 18.81 -6.74
C SER A 37 6.74 18.58 -6.86
N ALA A 38 7.54 19.34 -6.09
CA ALA A 38 8.98 19.14 -6.03
C ALA A 38 9.38 17.69 -5.69
N PHE A 39 8.57 16.96 -4.92
CA PHE A 39 8.83 15.56 -4.58
C PHE A 39 8.82 14.62 -5.79
N GLY A 40 7.96 14.82 -6.78
CA GLY A 40 7.93 14.04 -8.02
C GLY A 40 8.77 14.66 -9.15
N LEU A 41 8.70 15.98 -9.33
CA LEU A 41 9.30 16.66 -10.48
C LEU A 41 10.83 16.72 -10.42
N VAL A 42 11.42 16.90 -9.23
CA VAL A 42 12.89 16.96 -9.12
C VAL A 42 13.55 15.62 -9.46
N PRO A 43 13.09 14.45 -8.94
CA PRO A 43 13.59 13.16 -9.40
C PRO A 43 13.36 12.92 -10.90
N ALA A 44 12.21 13.30 -11.43
CA ALA A 44 11.91 13.19 -12.86
C ALA A 44 12.91 13.99 -13.71
N ALA A 45 13.18 15.24 -13.34
CA ALA A 45 14.16 16.09 -14.02
C ALA A 45 15.58 15.50 -13.95
N VAL A 46 15.97 14.93 -12.82
CA VAL A 46 17.29 14.27 -12.66
C VAL A 46 17.41 13.03 -13.58
N LEU A 47 16.30 12.35 -13.84
CA LEU A 47 16.24 11.23 -14.79
C LEU A 47 16.18 11.70 -16.26
N GLY A 48 16.17 13.01 -16.54
CA GLY A 48 16.16 13.58 -17.88
C GLY A 48 14.76 13.74 -18.49
N ILE A 49 13.71 13.61 -17.68
CA ILE A 49 12.33 13.87 -18.13
C ILE A 49 12.14 15.38 -18.22
N ASP A 50 11.53 15.83 -19.32
CA ASP A 50 11.15 17.24 -19.48
C ASP A 50 9.93 17.56 -18.59
N VAL A 51 10.20 18.11 -17.43
CA VAL A 51 9.16 18.45 -16.45
C VAL A 51 8.28 19.62 -16.88
N SER A 52 8.74 20.45 -17.85
CA SER A 52 7.90 21.52 -18.39
C SER A 52 6.73 20.94 -19.19
N VAL A 53 7.00 19.90 -20.00
CA VAL A 53 5.95 19.18 -20.74
C VAL A 53 4.96 18.51 -19.78
N LEU A 54 5.45 17.90 -18.68
CA LEU A 54 4.57 17.33 -17.68
C LEU A 54 3.64 18.38 -17.05
N LEU A 55 4.16 19.55 -16.73
CA LEU A 55 3.39 20.62 -16.11
C LEU A 55 2.42 21.28 -17.10
N ASP A 56 2.83 21.50 -18.35
CA ASP A 56 1.98 22.05 -19.39
C ASP A 56 0.77 21.13 -19.66
N ASN A 57 1.01 19.82 -19.81
CA ASN A 57 -0.06 18.82 -19.99
C ASN A 57 -0.99 18.75 -18.77
N ALA A 58 -0.46 18.87 -17.55
CA ALA A 58 -1.27 18.89 -16.34
C ALA A 58 -2.14 20.16 -16.26
N ASP A 59 -1.61 21.32 -16.64
CA ASP A 59 -2.37 22.58 -16.64
C ASP A 59 -3.45 22.58 -17.73
N ASP A 60 -3.18 22.01 -18.89
CA ASP A 60 -4.17 21.80 -19.96
C ASP A 60 -5.32 20.89 -19.47
N ALA A 61 -5.00 19.76 -18.81
CA ALA A 61 -6.00 18.87 -18.24
C ALA A 61 -6.85 19.59 -17.18
N LYS A 62 -6.20 20.32 -16.28
CA LYS A 62 -6.88 21.12 -15.25
C LYS A 62 -7.80 22.19 -15.89
N ALA A 63 -7.33 22.91 -16.93
CA ALA A 63 -8.12 23.89 -17.64
C ALA A 63 -9.35 23.26 -18.32
N ALA A 64 -9.18 22.08 -18.92
CA ALA A 64 -10.29 21.32 -19.51
C ALA A 64 -11.33 20.94 -18.46
N PHE A 65 -10.93 20.46 -17.28
CA PHE A 65 -11.85 20.07 -16.22
C PHE A 65 -12.56 21.28 -15.55
N LEU A 66 -11.90 22.42 -15.48
CA LEU A 66 -12.54 23.66 -15.02
C LEU A 66 -13.59 24.16 -16.00
N SER A 67 -13.40 23.91 -17.30
CA SER A 67 -14.35 24.25 -18.37
C SER A 67 -15.51 23.24 -18.42
N ASP A 68 -15.20 21.94 -18.33
CA ASP A 68 -16.17 20.85 -18.33
C ASP A 68 -15.75 19.74 -17.36
N PRO A 69 -16.30 19.72 -16.13
CA PRO A 69 -15.94 18.73 -15.11
C PRO A 69 -16.60 17.35 -15.34
N GLN A 70 -17.36 17.15 -16.40
CA GLN A 70 -18.21 15.98 -16.60
C GLN A 70 -17.41 14.67 -16.47
N LEU A 71 -16.24 14.55 -17.14
CA LEU A 71 -15.40 13.37 -17.11
C LEU A 71 -15.02 12.99 -15.67
N VAL A 72 -14.52 13.94 -14.90
CA VAL A 72 -14.05 13.67 -13.53
C VAL A 72 -15.23 13.35 -12.60
N CYS A 73 -16.37 14.01 -12.80
CA CYS A 73 -17.61 13.71 -12.09
C CYS A 73 -18.15 12.32 -12.43
N ASP A 74 -18.09 11.90 -13.69
CA ASP A 74 -18.52 10.56 -14.12
C ASP A 74 -17.63 9.47 -13.51
N ILE A 75 -16.31 9.65 -13.51
CA ILE A 75 -15.39 8.72 -12.85
C ILE A 75 -15.72 8.63 -11.35
N ALA A 76 -15.87 9.77 -10.68
CA ALA A 76 -16.19 9.81 -9.27
C ALA A 76 -17.55 9.16 -8.96
N TYR A 77 -18.54 9.38 -9.81
CA TYR A 77 -19.87 8.75 -9.70
C TYR A 77 -19.78 7.23 -9.87
N LEU A 78 -19.09 6.75 -10.90
CA LEU A 78 -18.89 5.32 -11.14
C LEU A 78 -18.22 4.65 -9.95
N ILE A 79 -17.17 5.25 -9.40
CA ILE A 79 -16.45 4.71 -8.24
C ILE A 79 -17.29 4.77 -6.96
N SER A 80 -18.09 5.83 -6.76
CA SER A 80 -18.81 6.05 -5.51
C SER A 80 -20.12 5.27 -5.43
N TYR A 81 -20.89 5.19 -6.53
CA TYR A 81 -22.26 4.73 -6.52
C TYR A 81 -22.52 3.49 -7.39
N VAL A 82 -21.81 3.34 -8.51
CA VAL A 82 -21.92 2.17 -9.40
C VAL A 82 -20.87 1.14 -9.02
N GLY A 83 -19.67 1.61 -8.71
CA GLY A 83 -18.55 0.79 -8.25
C GLY A 83 -18.86 0.14 -6.90
N LYS A 84 -18.21 -1.00 -6.70
CA LYS A 84 -18.27 -1.79 -5.49
C LYS A 84 -17.31 -1.21 -4.42
N GLN A 85 -17.26 -1.82 -3.25
CA GLN A 85 -16.23 -1.52 -2.25
C GLN A 85 -14.82 -1.73 -2.84
N TYR A 86 -14.67 -2.70 -3.74
CA TYR A 86 -13.41 -3.11 -4.34
C TYR A 86 -13.30 -2.64 -5.79
N ILE A 87 -12.15 -2.05 -6.11
CA ILE A 87 -11.85 -1.54 -7.44
C ILE A 87 -10.54 -2.14 -7.89
N SER A 88 -10.53 -2.94 -8.94
CA SER A 88 -9.27 -3.41 -9.51
C SER A 88 -8.69 -2.37 -10.47
N PHE A 89 -7.37 -2.19 -10.39
CA PHE A 89 -6.60 -1.34 -11.28
C PHE A 89 -5.53 -2.16 -12.00
N THR A 90 -5.34 -1.92 -13.28
CA THR A 90 -4.28 -2.56 -14.05
C THR A 90 -3.58 -1.58 -15.00
N ASP A 91 -2.24 -1.68 -15.04
CA ASP A 91 -1.39 -0.99 -16.01
C ASP A 91 -1.17 -1.84 -17.28
N SER A 92 -1.73 -3.05 -17.33
CA SER A 92 -1.67 -3.92 -18.49
C SER A 92 -2.15 -3.17 -19.75
N GLU A 93 -1.43 -3.31 -20.85
CA GLU A 93 -1.71 -2.61 -22.11
C GLU A 93 -1.64 -1.07 -22.03
N SER A 94 -0.99 -0.50 -21.02
CA SER A 94 -0.69 0.92 -20.92
C SER A 94 0.82 1.19 -21.03
N SER A 95 1.16 2.43 -21.36
CA SER A 95 2.57 2.90 -21.36
C SER A 95 3.01 3.49 -20.01
N MET A 96 2.22 3.32 -18.97
CA MET A 96 2.40 3.96 -17.65
C MET A 96 2.54 2.93 -16.52
N PRO A 97 3.61 2.13 -16.49
CA PRO A 97 3.81 1.13 -15.44
C PRO A 97 3.96 1.81 -14.07
N GLY A 98 3.24 1.31 -13.07
CA GLY A 98 3.23 1.83 -11.71
C GLY A 98 2.16 2.89 -11.44
N LEU A 99 1.37 3.31 -12.43
CA LEU A 99 0.25 4.22 -12.23
C LEU A 99 -0.80 3.64 -11.29
N SER A 100 -1.12 2.35 -11.44
CA SER A 100 -2.04 1.64 -10.54
C SER A 100 -1.57 1.64 -9.09
N ASP A 101 -0.26 1.48 -8.83
CA ASP A 101 0.32 1.52 -7.49
C ASP A 101 0.20 2.90 -6.82
N TRP A 102 0.35 3.97 -7.61
CA TRP A 102 0.16 5.32 -7.10
C TRP A 102 -1.32 5.60 -6.79
N ILE A 103 -2.23 5.19 -7.69
CA ILE A 103 -3.69 5.32 -7.48
C ILE A 103 -4.13 4.47 -6.28
N GLU A 104 -3.55 3.29 -6.08
CA GLU A 104 -3.81 2.46 -4.90
C GLU A 104 -3.59 3.27 -3.62
N GLN A 105 -2.46 3.93 -3.49
CA GLN A 105 -2.20 4.79 -2.34
C GLN A 105 -3.18 5.95 -2.28
N LEU A 106 -3.37 6.67 -3.39
CA LEU A 106 -4.22 7.84 -3.45
C LEU A 106 -5.64 7.53 -2.99
N VAL A 107 -6.27 6.50 -3.54
CA VAL A 107 -7.66 6.13 -3.25
C VAL A 107 -7.79 5.50 -1.86
N ALA A 108 -6.94 4.53 -1.50
CA ALA A 108 -7.03 3.84 -0.22
C ALA A 108 -6.82 4.79 0.97
N GLU A 109 -5.78 5.63 0.91
CA GLU A 109 -5.44 6.55 2.00
C GLU A 109 -6.42 7.72 2.11
N SER A 110 -6.99 8.16 1.00
CA SER A 110 -7.97 9.26 0.99
C SER A 110 -9.36 8.81 1.42
N THR A 111 -9.81 7.63 0.98
CA THR A 111 -11.21 7.20 1.19
C THR A 111 -11.41 6.33 2.42
N GLY A 112 -10.40 5.56 2.86
CA GLY A 112 -10.51 4.54 3.92
C GLY A 112 -10.60 5.12 5.33
N LYS A 113 -11.75 5.69 5.70
CA LYS A 113 -11.97 6.40 6.97
C LYS A 113 -13.39 6.22 7.44
N SER A 114 -13.61 6.31 8.76
CA SER A 114 -14.95 6.26 9.35
C SER A 114 -15.77 5.02 8.95
N ASN A 115 -15.08 3.87 8.80
CA ASN A 115 -15.66 2.59 8.38
C ASN A 115 -16.28 2.62 6.97
N VAL A 116 -15.84 3.53 6.11
CA VAL A 116 -16.19 3.57 4.69
C VAL A 116 -14.93 3.64 3.85
N GLY A 117 -15.07 3.53 2.53
CA GLY A 117 -13.96 3.71 1.58
C GLY A 117 -14.10 2.88 0.33
N ARG A 118 -13.09 3.01 -0.52
CA ARG A 118 -12.90 2.17 -1.71
C ARG A 118 -11.53 1.54 -1.62
N LEU A 119 -11.48 0.21 -1.68
CA LEU A 119 -10.22 -0.53 -1.64
C LEU A 119 -9.76 -0.81 -3.07
N PRO A 120 -8.69 -0.15 -3.52
CA PRO A 120 -8.02 -0.50 -4.77
C PRO A 120 -7.30 -1.85 -4.61
N VAL A 121 -7.34 -2.63 -5.69
CA VAL A 121 -6.64 -3.91 -5.82
C VAL A 121 -5.84 -3.87 -7.10
N VAL A 122 -4.52 -3.78 -7.02
CA VAL A 122 -3.66 -3.78 -8.19
C VAL A 122 -3.56 -5.21 -8.74
N VAL A 123 -3.90 -5.39 -10.02
CA VAL A 123 -3.94 -6.67 -10.71
C VAL A 123 -3.12 -6.67 -12.00
N LYS A 124 -2.64 -7.83 -12.43
CA LYS A 124 -1.88 -7.96 -13.68
C LYS A 124 -2.74 -7.79 -14.93
N SER A 125 -4.02 -8.09 -14.83
CA SER A 125 -4.99 -7.88 -15.92
C SER A 125 -6.40 -7.69 -15.38
N SER A 126 -7.26 -6.98 -16.12
CA SER A 126 -8.65 -6.73 -15.76
C SER A 126 -9.50 -8.00 -15.61
N ASN A 127 -9.07 -9.11 -16.21
CA ASN A 127 -9.77 -10.41 -16.18
C ASN A 127 -9.29 -11.34 -15.05
N GLU A 128 -8.38 -10.91 -14.20
CA GLU A 128 -7.77 -11.79 -13.19
C GLU A 128 -8.77 -12.20 -12.09
N ILE A 129 -9.68 -11.31 -11.72
CA ILE A 129 -10.68 -11.54 -10.69
C ILE A 129 -12.06 -11.59 -11.36
N LYS A 130 -12.50 -12.77 -11.80
CA LYS A 130 -13.70 -12.93 -12.64
C LYS A 130 -15.02 -13.05 -11.88
N ASP A 131 -15.00 -13.62 -10.68
CA ASP A 131 -16.22 -14.02 -9.96
C ASP A 131 -16.45 -13.24 -8.67
N VAL A 132 -15.74 -12.13 -8.51
CA VAL A 132 -15.83 -11.27 -7.33
C VAL A 132 -16.57 -10.00 -7.70
N ASP A 133 -17.32 -9.48 -6.76
CA ASP A 133 -18.04 -8.21 -6.87
C ASP A 133 -17.06 -7.02 -6.85
N ILE A 134 -16.31 -6.86 -7.97
CA ILE A 134 -15.26 -5.85 -8.15
C ILE A 134 -15.56 -5.01 -9.40
N PHE A 135 -15.25 -3.71 -9.34
CA PHE A 135 -15.32 -2.81 -10.47
C PHE A 135 -13.91 -2.65 -11.06
N SER A 136 -13.76 -2.91 -12.36
CA SER A 136 -12.45 -2.91 -12.99
C SER A 136 -12.13 -1.59 -13.71
N VAL A 137 -10.91 -1.10 -13.51
CA VAL A 137 -10.36 0.11 -14.15
C VAL A 137 -9.05 -0.23 -14.84
N ALA A 138 -8.89 0.24 -16.07
CA ALA A 138 -7.65 0.08 -16.84
C ALA A 138 -7.24 1.40 -17.52
N PHE A 139 -5.98 1.48 -17.91
CA PHE A 139 -5.40 2.64 -18.63
C PHE A 139 -5.10 2.30 -20.10
N GLY A 140 -5.53 1.14 -20.53
CA GLY A 140 -5.48 0.58 -21.86
C GLY A 140 -6.27 -0.73 -21.91
N GLY A 141 -6.49 -1.30 -23.07
CA GLY A 141 -7.20 -2.57 -23.22
C GLY A 141 -8.70 -2.47 -22.91
N SER A 142 -9.21 -3.37 -22.05
CA SER A 142 -10.64 -3.51 -21.73
C SER A 142 -10.87 -3.69 -20.24
N ALA A 143 -11.83 -2.94 -19.69
CA ALA A 143 -12.29 -2.98 -18.32
C ALA A 143 -13.72 -2.39 -18.24
N ASP A 144 -14.35 -2.38 -17.05
CA ASP A 144 -15.62 -1.67 -16.84
C ASP A 144 -15.46 -0.16 -17.08
N LEU A 145 -14.28 0.40 -16.75
CA LEU A 145 -13.89 1.75 -17.05
C LEU A 145 -12.47 1.77 -17.63
N VAL A 146 -12.29 2.40 -18.79
CA VAL A 146 -10.97 2.65 -19.37
C VAL A 146 -10.71 4.16 -19.38
N VAL A 147 -9.65 4.60 -18.69
CA VAL A 147 -9.24 6.00 -18.63
C VAL A 147 -7.98 6.19 -19.47
N SER A 148 -8.13 6.66 -20.70
CA SER A 148 -7.02 6.89 -21.64
C SER A 148 -6.64 8.38 -21.63
N ALA A 149 -5.46 8.68 -21.09
CA ALA A 149 -4.89 10.02 -21.05
C ALA A 149 -3.36 9.92 -20.89
N ASP A 150 -2.63 11.02 -21.10
CA ASP A 150 -1.21 11.08 -20.76
C ASP A 150 -0.99 11.03 -19.22
N LEU A 151 0.25 10.78 -18.81
CA LEU A 151 0.57 10.60 -17.38
C LEU A 151 0.20 11.83 -16.53
N SER A 152 0.43 13.02 -17.03
CA SER A 152 0.15 14.25 -16.28
C SER A 152 -1.34 14.47 -16.10
N ALA A 153 -2.11 14.24 -17.15
CA ALA A 153 -3.56 14.27 -17.09
C ALA A 153 -4.12 13.19 -16.15
N GLN A 154 -3.51 11.98 -16.12
CA GLN A 154 -3.89 10.93 -15.17
C GLN A 154 -3.71 11.40 -13.72
N PHE A 155 -2.62 12.12 -13.39
CA PHE A 155 -2.46 12.66 -12.04
C PHE A 155 -3.61 13.60 -11.67
N ILE A 156 -3.94 14.55 -12.52
CA ILE A 156 -5.03 15.51 -12.28
C ILE A 156 -6.39 14.81 -12.21
N ILE A 157 -6.68 13.88 -13.15
CA ILE A 157 -7.93 13.10 -13.16
C ILE A 157 -8.13 12.39 -11.81
N TRP A 158 -7.13 11.64 -11.37
CA TRP A 158 -7.28 10.80 -10.18
C TRP A 158 -7.26 11.59 -8.87
N GLU A 159 -6.49 12.67 -8.78
CA GLU A 159 -6.53 13.58 -7.63
C GLU A 159 -7.93 14.22 -7.46
N TRP A 160 -8.52 14.70 -8.54
CA TRP A 160 -9.84 15.31 -8.52
C TRP A 160 -10.94 14.27 -8.32
N ALA A 161 -10.90 13.16 -9.07
CA ALA A 161 -11.89 12.09 -8.91
C ALA A 161 -11.88 11.53 -7.47
N THR A 162 -10.69 11.28 -6.89
CA THR A 162 -10.58 10.83 -5.50
C THR A 162 -11.14 11.83 -4.51
N SER A 163 -10.89 13.13 -4.71
CA SER A 163 -11.45 14.18 -3.86
C SER A 163 -12.98 14.20 -3.93
N LEU A 164 -13.58 14.04 -5.12
CA LEU A 164 -15.03 13.95 -5.31
C LEU A 164 -15.61 12.65 -4.72
N VAL A 165 -14.90 11.52 -4.83
CA VAL A 165 -15.27 10.27 -4.16
C VAL A 165 -15.31 10.47 -2.65
N CYS A 166 -14.32 11.14 -2.07
CA CYS A 166 -14.29 11.46 -0.64
C CYS A 166 -15.46 12.37 -0.24
N TYR A 167 -15.81 13.35 -1.07
CA TYR A 167 -16.99 14.19 -0.86
C TYR A 167 -18.27 13.35 -0.83
N ALA A 168 -18.43 12.42 -1.78
CA ALA A 168 -19.59 11.52 -1.82
C ALA A 168 -19.65 10.59 -0.59
N LEU A 169 -18.50 10.10 -0.13
CA LEU A 169 -18.38 9.27 1.06
C LEU A 169 -18.41 10.05 2.38
N LYS A 170 -18.41 11.40 2.33
CA LYS A 170 -18.39 12.32 3.47
C LYS A 170 -17.15 12.14 4.37
N VAL A 171 -15.99 11.95 3.76
CA VAL A 171 -14.68 11.87 4.43
C VAL A 171 -13.75 12.95 3.89
N ASP A 172 -12.79 13.38 4.72
CA ASP A 172 -11.76 14.34 4.31
C ASP A 172 -10.68 13.63 3.47
N PRO A 173 -10.43 14.02 2.19
CA PRO A 173 -9.42 13.39 1.34
C PRO A 173 -7.99 13.66 1.78
N PHE A 174 -7.72 14.71 2.56
CA PHE A 174 -6.38 15.24 2.80
C PHE A 174 -5.76 14.80 4.13
N ASN A 175 -6.52 14.19 5.03
CA ASN A 175 -6.00 13.65 6.29
C ASN A 175 -5.82 12.12 6.26
N GLN A 176 -5.11 11.57 7.27
CA GLN A 176 -4.85 10.13 7.43
C GLN A 176 -4.76 9.76 8.93
N PRO A 177 -5.86 9.79 9.68
CA PRO A 177 -5.83 9.68 11.14
C PRO A 177 -5.31 8.32 11.66
N ASN A 178 -5.50 7.23 10.94
CA ASN A 178 -5.14 5.88 11.39
C ASN A 178 -3.69 5.48 11.11
N VAL A 179 -2.95 6.29 10.36
CA VAL A 179 -1.51 6.07 10.09
C VAL A 179 -0.64 6.37 11.30
N THR A 180 -0.97 7.39 12.08
CA THR A 180 -0.20 7.84 13.25
C THR A 180 -0.11 6.76 14.31
N GLU A 181 -1.17 6.01 14.55
CA GLU A 181 -1.25 4.94 15.54
C GLU A 181 -0.17 3.86 15.36
N ALA A 182 0.06 3.40 14.14
CA ALA A 182 1.09 2.39 13.86
C ALA A 182 2.51 2.95 14.07
N LYS A 183 2.73 4.25 13.81
CA LYS A 183 4.00 4.93 14.07
C LYS A 183 4.28 5.06 15.57
N ASP A 184 3.27 5.40 16.34
CA ASP A 184 3.37 5.51 17.81
C ASP A 184 3.62 4.13 18.43
N ALA A 185 2.94 3.08 17.96
CA ALA A 185 3.18 1.71 18.37
C ALA A 185 4.62 1.26 18.05
N THR A 186 5.14 1.57 16.87
CA THR A 186 6.53 1.30 16.49
C THR A 186 7.51 1.99 17.43
N SER A 187 7.32 3.28 17.70
CA SER A 187 8.19 4.07 18.59
C SER A 187 8.18 3.51 20.02
N SER A 188 7.01 3.11 20.51
CA SER A 188 6.85 2.46 21.81
C SER A 188 7.61 1.14 21.90
N LEU A 189 7.51 0.30 20.86
CA LEU A 189 8.23 -0.98 20.78
C LEU A 189 9.75 -0.77 20.79
N LEU A 190 10.27 0.13 19.97
CA LEU A 190 11.71 0.45 19.93
C LEU A 190 12.24 0.93 21.29
N SER A 191 11.44 1.74 21.99
CA SER A 191 11.78 2.21 23.32
C SER A 191 11.79 1.08 24.36
N GLN A 192 10.83 0.16 24.30
CA GLN A 192 10.72 -1.01 25.19
C GLN A 192 11.84 -2.03 24.93
N TRP A 193 12.20 -2.26 23.67
CA TRP A 193 13.21 -3.25 23.27
C TRP A 193 14.65 -2.82 23.57
N LYS A 194 14.89 -1.54 23.87
CA LYS A 194 16.21 -1.01 24.22
C LYS A 194 17.31 -1.37 23.21
N GLY A 195 16.93 -1.51 21.93
CA GLY A 195 17.86 -1.80 20.86
C GLY A 195 17.91 -3.25 20.41
N THR A 196 17.25 -4.19 21.10
CA THR A 196 17.27 -5.62 20.73
C THR A 196 15.86 -6.17 20.56
N LYS A 197 15.55 -6.69 19.37
CA LYS A 197 14.29 -7.37 19.06
C LYS A 197 14.11 -8.56 20.02
N PRO A 198 12.99 -8.70 20.76
CA PRO A 198 12.73 -9.84 21.59
C PRO A 198 12.48 -11.09 20.73
N LEU A 199 12.86 -12.24 21.27
CA LEU A 199 12.46 -13.53 20.70
C LEU A 199 10.96 -13.73 20.95
N LEU A 200 10.23 -13.95 19.87
CA LEU A 200 8.81 -14.29 19.94
C LEU A 200 8.66 -15.80 19.87
N THR A 201 7.79 -16.36 20.70
CA THR A 201 7.47 -17.79 20.64
C THR A 201 6.35 -17.99 19.61
N PRO A 202 6.57 -18.74 18.53
CA PRO A 202 5.51 -19.06 17.58
C PRO A 202 4.50 -20.03 18.20
N ASP A 203 3.25 -19.97 17.75
CA ASP A 203 2.22 -20.92 18.14
C ASP A 203 2.50 -22.32 17.54
N ASN A 204 3.04 -22.35 16.31
CA ASN A 204 3.42 -23.57 15.60
C ASN A 204 4.61 -23.34 14.68
N LEU A 205 5.21 -24.44 14.24
CA LEU A 205 6.31 -24.49 13.26
C LEU A 205 5.93 -25.42 12.10
N ASP A 206 6.22 -25.02 10.87
CA ASP A 206 6.13 -25.87 9.69
C ASP A 206 7.43 -25.70 8.87
N GLY A 207 8.37 -26.62 9.03
CA GLY A 207 9.73 -26.48 8.50
C GLY A 207 10.41 -25.19 8.99
N GLU A 208 10.82 -24.35 8.07
CA GLU A 208 11.47 -23.06 8.34
C GLU A 208 10.49 -21.89 8.50
N ILE A 209 9.19 -22.19 8.66
CA ILE A 209 8.15 -21.16 8.82
C ILE A 209 7.60 -21.17 10.25
N GLU A 210 7.77 -20.06 10.94
CA GLU A 210 7.13 -19.82 12.24
C GLU A 210 5.72 -19.26 12.01
N ILE A 211 4.73 -19.89 12.66
CA ILE A 211 3.30 -19.55 12.53
C ILE A 211 2.82 -18.90 13.83
N PHE A 212 2.30 -17.68 13.72
CA PHE A 212 1.66 -16.94 14.81
C PHE A 212 0.19 -16.74 14.48
N GLY A 213 -0.66 -17.64 14.97
CA GLY A 213 -2.08 -17.70 14.71
C GLY A 213 -2.63 -19.11 14.70
N GLN A 214 -3.85 -19.28 14.20
CA GLN A 214 -4.50 -20.57 14.18
C GLN A 214 -3.93 -21.48 13.08
N GLY A 215 -3.81 -22.77 13.38
CA GLY A 215 -3.37 -23.81 12.45
C GLY A 215 -2.08 -24.51 12.92
N THR A 216 -2.06 -25.84 12.87
CA THR A 216 -0.93 -26.66 13.32
C THR A 216 0.17 -26.80 12.27
N ASP A 217 -0.14 -26.45 11.04
CA ASP A 217 0.74 -26.42 9.88
C ASP A 217 0.31 -25.29 8.95
N LEU A 218 1.16 -24.94 7.99
CA LEU A 218 0.96 -23.82 7.08
C LEU A 218 -0.35 -23.94 6.27
N LYS A 219 -0.62 -25.15 5.74
CA LYS A 219 -1.84 -25.39 4.95
C LYS A 219 -3.11 -25.18 5.77
N LYS A 220 -3.14 -25.63 7.04
CA LYS A 220 -4.28 -25.40 7.93
C LYS A 220 -4.39 -23.94 8.34
N ALA A 221 -3.27 -23.26 8.58
CA ALA A 221 -3.26 -21.83 8.88
C ALA A 221 -3.87 -21.02 7.75
N LEU A 222 -3.46 -21.26 6.49
CA LEU A 222 -4.03 -20.61 5.31
C LEU A 222 -5.52 -20.97 5.10
N LYS A 223 -5.92 -22.23 5.32
CA LYS A 223 -7.34 -22.61 5.27
C LYS A 223 -8.18 -21.88 6.31
N SER A 224 -7.66 -21.76 7.54
CA SER A 224 -8.33 -21.02 8.60
C SER A 224 -8.47 -19.54 8.26
N LEU A 225 -7.43 -18.94 7.69
CA LEU A 225 -7.46 -17.55 7.20
C LEU A 225 -8.58 -17.36 6.17
N ILE A 226 -8.61 -18.21 5.13
CA ILE A 226 -9.63 -18.13 4.07
C ILE A 226 -11.04 -18.35 4.63
N ALA A 227 -11.23 -19.33 5.50
CA ALA A 227 -12.53 -19.64 6.09
C ALA A 227 -13.06 -18.50 7.01
N SER A 228 -12.18 -17.62 7.46
CA SER A 228 -12.54 -16.49 8.33
C SER A 228 -12.89 -15.22 7.59
N ILE A 229 -12.82 -15.21 6.24
CA ILE A 229 -13.15 -14.02 5.45
C ILE A 229 -14.66 -13.77 5.53
N PRO A 230 -15.10 -12.55 5.91
CA PRO A 230 -16.52 -12.18 5.83
C PRO A 230 -17.08 -12.32 4.41
N SER A 231 -18.39 -12.46 4.28
CA SER A 231 -19.05 -12.63 2.97
C SER A 231 -18.77 -11.50 1.98
N ASP A 232 -18.51 -10.30 2.49
CA ASP A 232 -18.12 -9.10 1.75
C ASP A 232 -16.65 -8.71 1.99
N GLY A 233 -15.83 -9.64 2.55
CA GLY A 233 -14.48 -9.36 3.01
C GLY A 233 -13.39 -9.54 1.93
N TYR A 234 -12.16 -9.21 2.32
CA TYR A 234 -10.95 -9.30 1.51
C TYR A 234 -9.76 -9.84 2.31
N ILE A 235 -8.71 -10.26 1.63
CA ILE A 235 -7.42 -10.61 2.22
C ILE A 235 -6.42 -9.49 1.92
N SER A 236 -5.63 -9.08 2.92
CA SER A 236 -4.45 -8.25 2.68
C SER A 236 -3.17 -9.01 3.03
N ILE A 237 -2.29 -9.16 2.03
CA ILE A 237 -0.96 -9.73 2.19
C ILE A 237 0.02 -8.59 2.44
N MET A 238 0.73 -8.65 3.57
CA MET A 238 1.62 -7.61 4.08
C MET A 238 3.04 -8.19 4.22
N ALA A 239 3.86 -8.04 3.16
CA ALA A 239 5.19 -8.65 3.09
C ALA A 239 6.28 -7.68 3.57
N TYR A 240 6.87 -7.94 4.73
CA TYR A 240 8.04 -7.24 5.25
C TYR A 240 9.31 -8.02 4.87
N LEU A 241 9.61 -8.04 3.57
CA LEU A 241 10.66 -8.82 2.93
C LEU A 241 11.45 -7.94 1.94
N ASP A 242 12.44 -8.52 1.27
CA ASP A 242 13.20 -7.83 0.20
C ASP A 242 12.41 -7.82 -1.11
N ARG A 243 12.00 -6.63 -1.55
CA ARG A 243 11.18 -6.46 -2.77
C ARG A 243 11.84 -7.06 -4.03
N VAL A 244 13.17 -7.11 -4.09
CA VAL A 244 13.91 -7.62 -5.26
C VAL A 244 14.19 -9.11 -5.10
N GLY A 245 14.83 -9.50 -3.99
CA GLY A 245 15.25 -10.87 -3.75
C GLY A 245 14.08 -11.83 -3.50
N ASP A 246 13.04 -11.36 -2.85
CA ASP A 246 11.89 -12.17 -2.43
C ASP A 246 10.64 -11.94 -3.31
N SER A 247 10.78 -11.33 -4.50
CA SER A 247 9.68 -10.89 -5.38
C SER A 247 8.66 -11.99 -5.71
N ARG A 248 9.07 -13.25 -5.72
CA ARG A 248 8.16 -14.38 -5.95
C ARG A 248 7.00 -14.47 -4.95
N VAL A 249 7.12 -13.89 -3.76
CA VAL A 249 6.02 -13.88 -2.79
C VAL A 249 4.78 -13.15 -3.30
N GLU A 250 4.91 -12.27 -4.29
CA GLU A 250 3.78 -11.60 -4.95
C GLU A 250 2.82 -12.57 -5.65
N GLU A 251 3.31 -13.75 -6.09
CA GLU A 251 2.49 -14.80 -6.71
C GLU A 251 1.36 -15.26 -5.76
N LEU A 252 1.58 -15.14 -4.45
CA LEU A 252 0.60 -15.53 -3.43
C LEU A 252 -0.72 -14.76 -3.55
N ARG A 253 -0.69 -13.51 -4.02
CA ARG A 253 -1.89 -12.69 -4.20
C ARG A 253 -2.87 -13.36 -5.18
N GLU A 254 -2.38 -13.74 -6.36
CA GLU A 254 -3.19 -14.39 -7.39
C GLU A 254 -3.68 -15.77 -6.92
N ILE A 255 -2.80 -16.56 -6.28
CA ILE A 255 -3.16 -17.88 -5.76
C ILE A 255 -4.29 -17.75 -4.72
N LEU A 256 -4.15 -16.88 -3.72
CA LEU A 256 -5.16 -16.72 -2.69
C LEU A 256 -6.45 -16.11 -3.23
N SER A 257 -6.40 -15.20 -4.21
CA SER A 257 -7.59 -14.66 -4.87
C SER A 257 -8.38 -15.77 -5.56
N ARG A 258 -7.71 -16.62 -6.33
CA ARG A 258 -8.31 -17.76 -7.01
C ARG A 258 -8.88 -18.82 -6.05
N LYS A 259 -8.17 -19.09 -4.94
CA LYS A 259 -8.59 -20.09 -3.94
C LYS A 259 -9.72 -19.60 -3.04
N SER A 260 -9.73 -18.34 -2.68
CA SER A 260 -10.73 -17.74 -1.79
C SER A 260 -11.96 -17.20 -2.53
N GLN A 261 -11.85 -16.92 -3.83
CA GLN A 261 -12.84 -16.17 -4.60
C GLN A 261 -13.16 -14.81 -3.96
N ARG A 262 -12.12 -14.15 -3.45
CA ARG A 262 -12.19 -12.84 -2.77
C ARG A 262 -11.13 -11.89 -3.31
N PRO A 263 -11.33 -10.56 -3.19
CA PRO A 263 -10.28 -9.61 -3.45
C PRO A 263 -9.09 -9.84 -2.53
N VAL A 264 -7.90 -9.82 -3.10
CA VAL A 264 -6.64 -9.96 -2.35
C VAL A 264 -5.72 -8.82 -2.74
N THR A 265 -5.34 -7.99 -1.77
CA THR A 265 -4.30 -6.97 -1.95
C THR A 265 -2.95 -7.55 -1.56
N PHE A 266 -1.90 -7.05 -2.18
CA PHE A 266 -0.52 -7.33 -1.83
C PHE A 266 0.23 -6.01 -1.66
N GLY A 267 1.08 -5.91 -0.66
CA GLY A 267 1.95 -4.77 -0.50
C GLY A 267 3.24 -5.10 0.23
N TRP A 268 4.28 -4.34 -0.10
CA TRP A 268 5.58 -4.40 0.56
C TRP A 268 5.60 -3.52 1.81
N GLY A 269 5.92 -4.09 2.95
CA GLY A 269 6.17 -3.34 4.19
C GLY A 269 7.52 -2.59 4.15
N PRO A 270 7.64 -1.45 4.79
CA PRO A 270 6.70 -0.87 5.77
C PRO A 270 5.62 0.07 5.19
N ARG A 271 5.27 -0.03 3.90
CA ARG A 271 4.26 0.82 3.24
C ARG A 271 2.92 0.90 3.99
N PHE A 272 2.57 -0.12 4.78
CA PHE A 272 1.33 -0.16 5.58
C PHE A 272 1.28 0.82 6.75
N LEU A 273 2.40 1.46 7.06
CA LEU A 273 2.44 2.63 7.93
C LEU A 273 1.93 3.90 7.22
N HIS A 274 1.54 3.75 5.95
CA HIS A 274 0.93 4.74 5.05
C HIS A 274 -0.07 4.02 4.14
N SER A 275 -0.43 4.60 3.00
CA SER A 275 -1.09 3.96 1.87
C SER A 275 -2.33 3.13 2.25
N THR A 276 -2.38 1.88 1.81
CA THR A 276 -3.48 0.95 2.11
C THR A 276 -3.67 0.70 3.61
N GLY A 277 -2.65 0.91 4.43
CA GLY A 277 -2.75 0.80 5.88
C GLY A 277 -3.76 1.76 6.51
N GLN A 278 -4.01 2.93 5.90
CA GLN A 278 -5.10 3.81 6.32
C GLN A 278 -6.46 3.14 6.09
N PHE A 279 -6.67 2.53 4.91
CA PHE A 279 -7.90 1.80 4.62
C PHE A 279 -8.06 0.57 5.53
N HIS A 280 -7.01 -0.22 5.73
CA HIS A 280 -7.05 -1.41 6.58
C HIS A 280 -7.50 -1.11 8.02
N LYS A 281 -7.21 0.07 8.52
CA LYS A 281 -7.50 0.49 9.89
C LYS A 281 -8.73 1.39 10.03
N GLY A 282 -9.07 2.14 8.97
CA GLY A 282 -10.13 3.14 9.00
C GLY A 282 -11.29 2.89 8.03
N GLY A 283 -11.12 2.00 7.06
CA GLY A 283 -12.16 1.58 6.11
C GLY A 283 -13.15 0.59 6.70
N GLN A 284 -13.91 -0.08 5.86
CA GLN A 284 -14.86 -1.12 6.30
C GLN A 284 -14.12 -2.23 7.09
N PRO A 285 -14.65 -2.64 8.25
CA PRO A 285 -13.98 -3.60 9.14
C PRO A 285 -14.21 -5.07 8.70
N ASN A 286 -13.91 -5.39 7.45
CA ASN A 286 -14.16 -6.70 6.83
C ASN A 286 -12.89 -7.33 6.22
N GLY A 287 -11.70 -6.82 6.53
CA GLY A 287 -10.43 -7.39 6.13
C GLY A 287 -9.94 -8.53 7.01
N VAL A 288 -9.28 -9.53 6.41
CA VAL A 288 -8.41 -10.47 7.10
C VAL A 288 -6.98 -10.29 6.59
N PHE A 289 -6.00 -10.51 7.46
CA PHE A 289 -4.62 -10.09 7.20
C PHE A 289 -3.65 -11.26 7.27
N LEU A 290 -2.75 -11.31 6.29
CA LEU A 290 -1.60 -12.21 6.26
C LEU A 290 -0.33 -11.37 6.27
N GLN A 291 0.37 -11.34 7.40
CA GLN A 291 1.64 -10.64 7.52
C GLN A 291 2.79 -11.65 7.39
N ILE A 292 3.73 -11.35 6.49
CA ILE A 292 4.89 -12.18 6.22
C ILE A 292 6.15 -11.38 6.58
N THR A 293 6.96 -11.92 7.47
CA THR A 293 8.29 -11.41 7.84
C THR A 293 9.34 -12.46 7.53
N GLY A 294 10.61 -12.09 7.52
CA GLY A 294 11.70 -13.03 7.33
C GLY A 294 12.97 -12.60 8.05
N GLU A 295 13.82 -13.57 8.36
CA GLU A 295 15.12 -13.27 8.91
C GLU A 295 16.03 -12.64 7.82
N SER A 296 16.85 -11.69 8.21
CA SER A 296 17.81 -11.04 7.31
C SER A 296 19.16 -11.73 7.38
N ASP A 297 19.79 -11.95 6.22
CA ASP A 297 21.13 -12.52 6.13
C ASP A 297 22.21 -11.55 6.65
N CYS A 298 21.92 -10.25 6.60
CA CYS A 298 22.78 -9.21 7.13
C CYS A 298 21.93 -8.11 7.77
N ASP A 299 22.50 -7.41 8.74
CA ASP A 299 21.88 -6.30 9.43
C ASP A 299 22.82 -5.09 9.45
N PHE A 300 22.27 -3.89 9.51
CA PHE A 300 23.03 -2.65 9.48
C PHE A 300 22.69 -1.78 10.68
N GLU A 301 23.73 -1.25 11.31
CA GLU A 301 23.59 -0.23 12.34
C GLU A 301 23.09 1.09 11.73
N ILE A 302 22.23 1.79 12.48
CA ILE A 302 21.78 3.13 12.11
C ILE A 302 22.60 4.12 12.90
N PRO A 303 23.38 5.01 12.26
CA PRO A 303 24.21 6.00 12.96
C PRO A 303 23.40 6.83 13.97
N GLY A 304 23.87 6.85 15.23
CA GLY A 304 23.20 7.58 16.31
C GLY A 304 21.98 6.90 16.93
N GLN A 305 21.59 5.70 16.45
CA GLN A 305 20.51 4.92 17.04
C GLN A 305 21.07 3.74 17.86
N LYS A 306 20.25 3.22 18.78
CA LYS A 306 20.56 2.01 19.58
C LYS A 306 20.03 0.73 18.97
N PHE A 307 19.40 0.80 17.81
CA PHE A 307 18.78 -0.31 17.10
C PHE A 307 19.25 -0.34 15.64
N THR A 308 19.18 -1.51 15.04
CA THR A 308 19.56 -1.79 13.65
C THR A 308 18.37 -1.62 12.69
N LEU A 309 18.64 -1.69 11.39
CA LEU A 309 17.58 -1.68 10.37
C LEU A 309 16.62 -2.87 10.51
N SER A 310 17.14 -4.07 10.79
CA SER A 310 16.29 -5.26 11.03
C SER A 310 15.41 -5.10 12.28
N THR A 311 15.95 -4.51 13.34
CA THR A 311 15.17 -4.21 14.56
C THR A 311 14.08 -3.18 14.27
N LEU A 312 14.38 -2.15 13.49
CA LEU A 312 13.40 -1.15 13.06
C LEU A 312 12.27 -1.79 12.24
N LEU A 313 12.62 -2.59 11.23
CA LEU A 313 11.65 -3.28 10.37
C LEU A 313 10.74 -4.21 11.19
N ALA A 314 11.32 -4.98 12.13
CA ALA A 314 10.56 -5.84 13.04
C ALA A 314 9.60 -5.05 13.94
N ALA A 315 10.04 -3.89 14.46
CA ALA A 315 9.18 -3.02 15.27
C ALA A 315 8.03 -2.41 14.44
N GLN A 316 8.29 -2.05 13.18
CA GLN A 316 7.26 -1.58 12.27
C GLN A 316 6.24 -2.67 11.94
N ALA A 317 6.69 -3.88 11.61
CA ALA A 317 5.81 -5.02 11.35
C ALA A 317 4.95 -5.37 12.57
N LEU A 318 5.56 -5.44 13.77
CA LEU A 318 4.82 -5.75 14.98
C LEU A 318 3.90 -4.62 15.44
N GLY A 319 4.32 -3.36 15.27
CA GLY A 319 3.49 -2.19 15.55
C GLY A 319 2.22 -2.16 14.71
N ASP A 320 2.34 -2.47 13.42
CA ASP A 320 1.20 -2.57 12.51
C ASP A 320 0.31 -3.78 12.86
N ALA A 321 0.91 -4.94 13.18
CA ALA A 321 0.18 -6.10 13.65
C ALA A 321 -0.62 -5.82 14.92
N ASN A 322 -0.06 -5.09 15.87
CA ASN A 322 -0.73 -4.70 17.10
C ASN A 322 -1.90 -3.73 16.84
N ALA A 323 -1.74 -2.79 15.91
CA ALA A 323 -2.81 -1.88 15.50
C ALA A 323 -3.99 -2.60 14.82
N LEU A 324 -3.74 -3.69 14.09
CA LEU A 324 -4.79 -4.54 13.53
C LEU A 324 -5.46 -5.39 14.61
N ARG A 325 -4.68 -5.99 15.52
CA ARG A 325 -5.22 -6.80 16.63
C ARG A 325 -6.05 -5.99 17.62
N SER A 326 -5.68 -4.73 17.88
CA SER A 326 -6.47 -3.85 18.77
C SER A 326 -7.88 -3.55 18.23
N ARG A 327 -8.09 -3.80 16.92
CA ARG A 327 -9.38 -3.72 16.24
C ARG A 327 -10.09 -5.08 16.10
N GLU A 328 -9.56 -6.10 16.76
CA GLU A 328 -10.06 -7.47 16.71
C GLU A 328 -10.04 -8.09 15.31
N TYR A 329 -9.21 -7.56 14.40
CA TYR A 329 -9.05 -8.13 13.06
C TYR A 329 -8.28 -9.45 13.12
N LEU A 330 -8.72 -10.40 12.30
CA LEU A 330 -8.00 -11.66 12.16
C LEU A 330 -6.68 -11.42 11.42
N LEU A 331 -5.60 -11.80 12.08
CA LEU A 331 -4.24 -11.66 11.59
C LEU A 331 -3.48 -12.98 11.75
N LEU A 332 -3.13 -13.58 10.63
CA LEU A 332 -2.11 -14.64 10.55
C LEU A 332 -0.75 -14.00 10.29
N ARG A 333 0.24 -14.28 11.15
CA ARG A 333 1.62 -13.85 10.92
C ARG A 333 2.50 -15.07 10.66
N LEU A 334 3.35 -14.93 9.65
CA LEU A 334 4.37 -15.93 9.29
C LEU A 334 5.74 -15.26 9.38
N ASN A 335 6.72 -15.97 9.94
CA ASN A 335 8.11 -15.56 9.90
C ASN A 335 8.95 -16.64 9.22
N LEU A 336 9.67 -16.26 8.16
CA LEU A 336 10.47 -17.15 7.35
C LEU A 336 11.92 -17.14 7.87
N LYS A 337 12.38 -18.25 8.50
CA LYS A 337 13.77 -18.38 8.94
C LYS A 337 14.74 -18.47 7.75
N ASN A 338 14.34 -19.23 6.73
CA ASN A 338 14.95 -19.22 5.41
C ASN A 338 13.94 -18.64 4.41
N ARG A 339 14.20 -17.46 3.88
CA ARG A 339 13.24 -16.74 3.03
C ARG A 339 12.96 -17.47 1.72
N ALA A 340 13.99 -17.94 1.02
CA ALA A 340 13.84 -18.59 -0.29
C ALA A 340 13.07 -19.91 -0.19
N GLU A 341 13.40 -20.75 0.79
CA GLU A 341 12.71 -22.00 1.06
C GLU A 341 11.29 -21.73 1.60
N GLY A 342 11.17 -20.81 2.54
CA GLY A 342 9.89 -20.43 3.13
C GLY A 342 8.89 -19.89 2.11
N ILE A 343 9.33 -19.05 1.17
CA ILE A 343 8.47 -18.56 0.07
C ILE A 343 8.05 -19.73 -0.82
N SER A 344 8.95 -20.63 -1.18
CA SER A 344 8.64 -21.79 -2.02
C SER A 344 7.60 -22.69 -1.35
N ASN A 345 7.77 -22.97 -0.05
CA ASN A 345 6.84 -23.79 0.73
C ASN A 345 5.47 -23.09 0.92
N LEU A 346 5.49 -21.76 1.11
CA LEU A 346 4.26 -20.97 1.23
C LEU A 346 3.44 -20.99 -0.06
N LEU A 347 4.07 -20.79 -1.22
CA LEU A 347 3.40 -20.85 -2.52
C LEU A 347 2.85 -22.25 -2.80
N ALA A 348 3.65 -23.31 -2.57
CA ALA A 348 3.21 -24.70 -2.74
C ALA A 348 2.03 -25.05 -1.81
N SER A 349 2.05 -24.61 -0.56
CA SER A 349 0.97 -24.84 0.39
C SER A 349 -0.31 -24.09 0.00
N ALA A 350 -0.18 -22.87 -0.51
CA ALA A 350 -1.31 -22.09 -1.02
C ALA A 350 -1.93 -22.73 -2.29
N GLU A 351 -1.09 -23.22 -3.21
CA GLU A 351 -1.60 -23.95 -4.40
C GLU A 351 -2.34 -25.24 -4.02
N ALA A 352 -1.94 -25.91 -2.95
CA ALA A 352 -2.56 -27.15 -2.48
C ALA A 352 -3.87 -26.94 -1.67
N LEU A 353 -4.35 -25.69 -1.50
CA LEU A 353 -5.65 -25.39 -0.89
C LEU A 353 -6.81 -25.81 -1.79
#